data_22f0eedf4562893b7bf10b0f78ef6a54
#
_entry.id   22f0eedf4562893b7bf10b0f78ef6a54
#
_cell.length_a   1.000
_cell.length_b   1.000
_cell.length_c   1.000
_cell.angle_alpha   90.00
_cell.angle_beta   90.00
_cell.angle_gamma   90.00
#
_symmetry.space_group_name_H-M   'P 1'
#
loop_
_entity.id
_entity.type
_entity.pdbx_description
1 polymer ?
#
loop_
_entity_poly.entity_id
_entity_poly.type
_entity_poly.pdbx_seq_one_letter_code
_entity_poly.pdbx_strand_id
1 'polypeptide(L)'
;MKILVIAGHGAGDCGAIGNGFREADLTRELAGYAERALNAVADAASYDTNRNCYRDIKNNANGAKELLKSVDFVLELHLNSFSSNNAQGVEVLCKRDSAFSRTLAEKVSNCGFSNRGVKLRKDLLNMNYCDSIDKPYVLLECGFITNYHDVSVFKNSQEKIAQAIVQTFKVCYNLGEKKKNSKLYPVQVGAFARKENAEKLKKQIIAKGFNCFITDKEDGFYRVQCGAFESESNAINYRNQIIKAGFDAFVKGF
;
A
#
# COMPACT_ATOMS: atom_id res chain seq x y z
N MET A 1 13.30 3.16 -5.23
CA MET A 1 13.09 4.00 -4.03
C MET A 1 12.38 3.17 -2.98
N LYS A 2 12.94 3.13 -1.76
CA LYS A 2 12.34 2.44 -0.61
C LYS A 2 11.65 3.45 0.29
N ILE A 3 10.37 3.24 0.60
CA ILE A 3 9.56 4.16 1.39
C ILE A 3 9.07 3.43 2.63
N LEU A 4 9.32 4.00 3.81
CA LEU A 4 8.72 3.53 5.05
C LEU A 4 7.49 4.38 5.37
N VAL A 5 6.34 3.73 5.53
CA VAL A 5 5.11 4.34 6.02
C VAL A 5 4.97 4.03 7.51
N ILE A 6 4.85 5.06 8.33
CA ILE A 6 4.66 4.93 9.77
C ILE A 6 3.23 5.34 10.10
N ALA A 7 2.46 4.43 10.69
CA ALA A 7 1.20 4.78 11.34
C ALA A 7 1.50 5.38 12.70
N GLY A 8 1.04 6.59 12.96
CA GLY A 8 1.22 7.25 14.26
C GLY A 8 0.60 6.44 15.40
N HIS A 9 1.18 6.58 16.59
CA HIS A 9 0.72 5.93 17.83
C HIS A 9 0.83 4.38 17.83
N GLY A 10 0.01 3.68 18.62
CA GLY A 10 -0.03 2.21 18.70
C GLY A 10 0.71 1.63 19.91
N ALA A 11 0.70 0.29 20.04
CA ALA A 11 1.28 -0.43 21.19
C ALA A 11 0.82 0.14 22.56
N GLY A 12 -0.49 0.29 22.73
CA GLY A 12 -1.12 0.83 23.93
C GLY A 12 -1.24 2.36 23.98
N ASP A 13 -0.74 3.06 22.97
CA ASP A 13 -0.96 4.49 22.75
C ASP A 13 -2.07 4.66 21.71
N CYS A 14 -3.24 5.12 22.13
CA CYS A 14 -4.38 5.30 21.23
C CYS A 14 -4.30 6.58 20.38
N GLY A 15 -3.37 7.49 20.68
CA GLY A 15 -3.37 8.83 20.11
C GLY A 15 -4.57 9.66 20.59
N ALA A 16 -4.95 10.65 19.82
CA ALA A 16 -6.15 11.43 20.08
C ALA A 16 -7.42 10.59 19.89
N ILE A 17 -8.47 10.97 20.61
CA ILE A 17 -9.80 10.35 20.51
C ILE A 17 -10.80 11.44 20.14
N GLY A 18 -11.60 11.19 19.09
CA GLY A 18 -12.63 12.12 18.64
C GLY A 18 -13.65 11.44 17.74
N ASN A 19 -14.88 11.92 17.76
CA ASN A 19 -15.99 11.41 16.91
C ASN A 19 -16.17 9.88 16.98
N GLY A 20 -15.87 9.24 18.11
CA GLY A 20 -16.00 7.79 18.31
C GLY A 20 -14.81 6.96 17.77
N PHE A 21 -13.73 7.59 17.32
CA PHE A 21 -12.54 6.92 16.78
C PHE A 21 -11.31 7.19 17.64
N ARG A 22 -10.33 6.28 17.55
CA ARG A 22 -8.96 6.44 18.05
C ARG A 22 -8.03 6.71 16.90
N GLU A 23 -7.15 7.67 17.01
CA GLU A 23 -6.20 8.03 15.97
C GLU A 23 -5.34 6.83 15.54
N ALA A 24 -4.86 6.05 16.50
CA ALA A 24 -4.06 4.86 16.22
C ALA A 24 -4.75 3.84 15.29
N ASP A 25 -6.06 3.72 15.34
CA ASP A 25 -6.80 2.80 14.47
C ASP A 25 -6.90 3.38 13.05
N LEU A 26 -7.23 4.67 12.94
CA LEU A 26 -7.38 5.36 11.67
C LEU A 26 -6.05 5.45 10.89
N THR A 27 -4.95 5.76 11.59
CA THR A 27 -3.63 5.83 10.94
C THR A 27 -3.17 4.49 10.40
N ARG A 28 -3.52 3.37 11.06
CA ARG A 28 -3.22 2.00 10.59
C ARG A 28 -4.03 1.63 9.36
N GLU A 29 -5.31 1.98 9.33
CA GLU A 29 -6.13 1.80 8.14
C GLU A 29 -5.49 2.52 6.94
N LEU A 30 -5.16 3.81 7.09
CA LEU A 30 -4.56 4.60 6.03
C LEU A 30 -3.17 4.11 5.63
N ALA A 31 -2.34 3.67 6.58
CA ALA A 31 -1.02 3.11 6.28
C ALA A 31 -1.13 1.89 5.36
N GLY A 32 -2.10 1.01 5.59
CA GLY A 32 -2.37 -0.14 4.72
C GLY A 32 -2.79 0.27 3.31
N TYR A 33 -3.60 1.32 3.16
CA TYR A 33 -3.96 1.87 1.84
C TYR A 33 -2.75 2.52 1.15
N ALA A 34 -1.97 3.32 1.88
CA ALA A 34 -0.80 4.01 1.36
C ALA A 34 0.30 3.04 0.91
N GLU A 35 0.61 2.02 1.72
CA GLU A 35 1.58 0.98 1.38
C GLU A 35 1.19 0.25 0.08
N ARG A 36 -0.06 -0.25 0.00
CA ARG A 36 -0.55 -0.93 -1.21
C ARG A 36 -0.45 -0.05 -2.45
N ALA A 37 -0.88 1.21 -2.33
CA ALA A 37 -0.87 2.13 -3.46
C ALA A 37 0.56 2.52 -3.87
N LEU A 38 1.46 2.80 -2.93
CA LEU A 38 2.86 3.14 -3.18
C LEU A 38 3.63 1.98 -3.83
N ASN A 39 3.27 0.73 -3.56
CA ASN A 39 3.93 -0.42 -4.16
C ASN A 39 3.74 -0.52 -5.69
N ALA A 40 2.82 0.25 -6.28
CA ALA A 40 2.73 0.42 -7.73
C ALA A 40 3.90 1.21 -8.33
N VAL A 41 4.59 2.04 -7.55
CA VAL A 41 5.64 2.97 -8.04
C VAL A 41 6.97 2.89 -7.29
N ALA A 42 6.97 2.37 -6.06
CA ALA A 42 8.14 2.31 -5.17
C ALA A 42 8.12 1.01 -4.35
N ASP A 43 9.19 0.71 -3.59
CA ASP A 43 9.21 -0.36 -2.60
C ASP A 43 8.75 0.22 -1.27
N ALA A 44 7.45 0.10 -0.98
CA ALA A 44 6.85 0.61 0.24
C ALA A 44 6.60 -0.50 1.24
N ALA A 45 6.86 -0.23 2.50
CA ALA A 45 6.50 -1.09 3.62
C ALA A 45 6.01 -0.23 4.79
N SER A 46 5.04 -0.74 5.53
CA SER A 46 4.64 -0.12 6.80
C SER A 46 5.57 -0.53 7.92
N TYR A 47 5.84 0.39 8.85
CA TYR A 47 6.38 0.03 10.16
C TYR A 47 5.42 -0.94 10.84
N ASP A 48 5.95 -1.88 11.63
CA ASP A 48 5.12 -2.89 12.31
C ASP A 48 3.93 -2.22 13.03
N THR A 49 2.72 -2.48 12.55
CA THR A 49 1.48 -1.85 13.02
C THR A 49 1.09 -2.26 14.45
N ASN A 50 1.69 -3.32 15.02
CA ASN A 50 1.54 -3.71 16.41
C ASN A 50 2.48 -2.94 17.36
N ARG A 51 3.29 -2.04 16.81
CA ARG A 51 4.33 -1.30 17.53
C ARG A 51 4.08 0.21 17.48
N ASN A 52 4.91 0.95 18.22
CA ASN A 52 4.94 2.40 18.21
C ASN A 52 6.36 2.86 17.82
N CYS A 53 6.51 3.37 16.61
CA CYS A 53 7.81 3.76 16.07
C CYS A 53 8.50 4.84 16.92
N TYR A 54 7.76 5.82 17.44
CA TYR A 54 8.28 6.84 18.34
C TYR A 54 8.93 6.21 19.59
N ARG A 55 8.24 5.26 20.25
CA ARG A 55 8.76 4.58 21.43
C ARG A 55 10.00 3.74 21.13
N ASP A 56 9.98 3.06 19.97
CA ASP A 56 11.09 2.20 19.54
C ASP A 56 12.34 3.02 19.20
N ILE A 57 12.19 4.17 18.54
CA ILE A 57 13.30 5.11 18.31
C ILE A 57 13.82 5.67 19.61
N LYS A 58 12.92 6.13 20.51
CA LYS A 58 13.28 6.68 21.81
C LYS A 58 14.07 5.71 22.66
N ASN A 59 13.65 4.46 22.68
CA ASN A 59 14.24 3.41 23.51
C ASN A 59 15.36 2.61 22.80
N ASN A 60 15.71 2.98 21.57
CA ASN A 60 16.65 2.23 20.72
C ASN A 60 16.28 0.74 20.60
N ALA A 61 15.00 0.46 20.39
CA ALA A 61 14.43 -0.87 20.41
C ALA A 61 14.04 -1.38 19.01
N ASN A 62 13.97 -2.70 18.87
CA ASN A 62 13.34 -3.41 17.76
C ASN A 62 13.90 -3.08 16.37
N GLY A 63 15.14 -2.64 16.28
CA GLY A 63 15.78 -2.30 15.01
C GLY A 63 15.15 -1.08 14.30
N ALA A 64 14.37 -0.26 15.01
CA ALA A 64 13.68 0.89 14.40
C ALA A 64 14.66 1.86 13.72
N LYS A 65 15.79 2.17 14.38
CA LYS A 65 16.81 3.07 13.84
C LYS A 65 17.51 2.49 12.61
N GLU A 66 17.79 1.20 12.61
CA GLU A 66 18.41 0.50 11.47
C GLU A 66 17.45 0.46 10.28
N LEU A 67 16.15 0.23 10.55
CA LEU A 67 15.12 0.27 9.51
C LEU A 67 15.04 1.68 8.87
N LEU A 68 15.02 2.75 9.67
CA LEU A 68 14.99 4.12 9.14
C LEU A 68 16.25 4.45 8.30
N LYS A 69 17.42 3.91 8.66
CA LYS A 69 18.65 4.06 7.85
C LYS A 69 18.56 3.34 6.51
N SER A 70 17.81 2.22 6.44
CA SER A 70 17.74 1.33 5.26
C SER A 70 16.78 1.81 4.16
N VAL A 71 15.97 2.84 4.42
CA VAL A 71 14.98 3.38 3.48
C VAL A 71 15.44 4.72 2.89
N ASP A 72 14.82 5.14 1.78
CA ASP A 72 15.13 6.40 1.10
C ASP A 72 14.23 7.55 1.57
N PHE A 73 13.04 7.24 2.10
CA PHE A 73 12.03 8.22 2.52
C PHE A 73 11.18 7.67 3.67
N VAL A 74 10.81 8.54 4.60
CA VAL A 74 9.90 8.22 5.71
C VAL A 74 8.66 9.11 5.63
N LEU A 75 7.49 8.48 5.53
CA LEU A 75 6.17 9.12 5.60
C LEU A 75 5.47 8.69 6.87
N GLU A 76 5.22 9.61 7.79
CA GLU A 76 4.45 9.33 9.01
C GLU A 76 3.04 9.90 8.88
N LEU A 77 2.03 9.12 9.30
CA LEU A 77 0.60 9.42 9.13
C LEU A 77 -0.04 9.66 10.50
N HIS A 78 -0.74 10.77 10.64
CA HIS A 78 -1.44 11.20 11.85
C HIS A 78 -2.81 11.80 11.52
N LEU A 79 -3.62 12.01 12.56
CA LEU A 79 -4.74 12.94 12.56
C LEU A 79 -4.56 13.93 13.70
N ASN A 80 -4.66 15.20 13.38
CA ASN A 80 -4.54 16.28 14.34
C ASN A 80 -5.72 16.31 15.31
N SER A 81 -5.55 16.97 16.44
CA SER A 81 -6.62 17.23 17.40
C SER A 81 -6.54 18.64 17.96
N PHE A 82 -7.69 19.21 18.29
CA PHE A 82 -7.75 20.51 18.92
C PHE A 82 -8.94 20.59 19.87
N SER A 83 -8.89 21.45 20.87
CA SER A 83 -9.98 21.62 21.83
C SER A 83 -11.28 22.15 21.20
N SER A 84 -11.17 22.90 20.10
CA SER A 84 -12.32 23.35 19.32
C SER A 84 -12.57 22.40 18.15
N ASN A 85 -13.83 21.95 18.01
CA ASN A 85 -14.27 21.13 16.88
C ASN A 85 -14.32 21.89 15.54
N ASN A 86 -14.05 23.20 15.55
CA ASN A 86 -13.98 24.03 14.35
C ASN A 86 -12.61 23.94 13.64
N ALA A 87 -11.57 23.46 14.31
CA ALA A 87 -10.28 23.23 13.67
C ALA A 87 -10.44 22.09 12.66
N GLN A 88 -10.01 22.33 11.39
CA GLN A 88 -10.19 21.39 10.29
C GLN A 88 -9.08 21.51 9.26
N GLY A 89 -8.92 20.47 8.44
CA GLY A 89 -8.07 20.44 7.27
C GLY A 89 -6.75 19.73 7.48
N VAL A 90 -6.06 19.45 6.37
CA VAL A 90 -4.77 18.73 6.34
C VAL A 90 -3.61 19.70 6.47
N GLU A 91 -2.56 19.26 7.14
CA GLU A 91 -1.27 19.95 7.17
C GLU A 91 -0.10 18.97 7.10
N VAL A 92 1.02 19.42 6.56
CA VAL A 92 2.25 18.61 6.47
C VAL A 92 3.29 19.22 7.38
N LEU A 93 3.78 18.42 8.32
CA LEU A 93 4.82 18.80 9.27
C LEU A 93 6.18 18.33 8.73
N CYS A 94 7.16 19.23 8.65
CA CYS A 94 8.50 18.89 8.21
C CYS A 94 9.57 19.78 8.88
N LYS A 95 10.83 19.35 8.77
CA LYS A 95 11.97 20.11 9.30
C LYS A 95 12.31 21.32 8.42
N ARG A 96 12.22 21.12 7.11
CA ARG A 96 12.48 22.12 6.06
C ARG A 96 11.38 22.04 5.02
N ASP A 97 10.90 23.19 4.59
CA ASP A 97 9.91 23.26 3.52
C ASP A 97 10.49 22.73 2.19
N SER A 98 9.69 22.00 1.45
CA SER A 98 10.08 21.35 0.21
C SER A 98 8.94 21.33 -0.81
N ALA A 99 9.29 21.13 -2.08
CA ALA A 99 8.28 20.90 -3.12
C ALA A 99 7.40 19.68 -2.77
N PHE A 100 7.99 18.63 -2.17
CA PHE A 100 7.25 17.45 -1.75
C PHE A 100 6.20 17.78 -0.68
N SER A 101 6.57 18.50 0.39
CA SER A 101 5.66 18.82 1.49
C SER A 101 4.49 19.72 1.02
N ARG A 102 4.76 20.69 0.15
CA ARG A 102 3.72 21.55 -0.45
C ARG A 102 2.76 20.76 -1.35
N THR A 103 3.32 19.95 -2.26
CA THR A 103 2.54 19.11 -3.18
C THR A 103 1.69 18.08 -2.42
N LEU A 104 2.22 17.49 -1.34
CA LEU A 104 1.49 16.55 -0.50
C LEU A 104 0.27 17.23 0.16
N ALA A 105 0.48 18.41 0.79
CA ALA A 105 -0.60 19.16 1.41
C ALA A 105 -1.70 19.53 0.41
N GLU A 106 -1.31 19.99 -0.80
CA GLU A 106 -2.23 20.33 -1.88
C GLU A 106 -3.04 19.10 -2.35
N LYS A 107 -2.34 18.02 -2.72
CA LYS A 107 -3.01 16.84 -3.28
C LYS A 107 -3.93 16.16 -2.29
N VAL A 108 -3.54 16.07 -1.01
CA VAL A 108 -4.39 15.46 0.01
C VAL A 108 -5.56 16.37 0.35
N SER A 109 -5.40 17.69 0.37
CA SER A 109 -6.53 18.61 0.58
C SER A 109 -7.61 18.46 -0.51
N ASN A 110 -7.22 18.18 -1.75
CA ASN A 110 -8.16 17.94 -2.85
C ASN A 110 -9.04 16.68 -2.67
N CYS A 111 -8.77 15.87 -1.64
CA CYS A 111 -9.66 14.77 -1.27
C CYS A 111 -10.93 15.23 -0.50
N GLY A 112 -11.06 16.53 -0.22
CA GLY A 112 -12.21 17.13 0.46
C GLY A 112 -11.86 17.86 1.76
N PHE A 113 -10.59 18.08 2.06
CA PHE A 113 -10.12 18.81 3.24
C PHE A 113 -9.76 20.27 2.93
N SER A 114 -9.81 21.12 3.94
CA SER A 114 -9.16 22.43 3.87
C SER A 114 -7.65 22.26 3.85
N ASN A 115 -6.95 23.04 3.01
CA ASN A 115 -5.49 23.03 2.95
C ASN A 115 -4.91 23.99 3.99
N ARG A 116 -4.23 23.49 5.00
CA ARG A 116 -3.52 24.28 6.02
C ARG A 116 -2.04 24.47 5.69
N GLY A 117 -1.57 23.86 4.60
CA GLY A 117 -0.22 23.97 4.09
C GLY A 117 0.84 23.25 4.91
N VAL A 118 2.05 23.76 4.84
CA VAL A 118 3.23 23.19 5.49
C VAL A 118 3.49 23.91 6.81
N LYS A 119 3.87 23.14 7.84
CA LYS A 119 4.26 23.63 9.17
C LYS A 119 5.68 23.16 9.50
N LEU A 120 6.55 24.08 9.77
CA LEU A 120 7.92 23.76 10.19
C LEU A 120 7.95 23.37 11.66
N ARG A 121 8.54 22.22 11.97
CA ARG A 121 8.65 21.68 13.34
C ARG A 121 10.10 21.33 13.65
N LYS A 122 10.47 21.44 14.95
CA LYS A 122 11.82 21.13 15.44
C LYS A 122 11.81 20.22 16.67
N ASP A 123 10.63 19.84 17.12
CA ASP A 123 10.37 19.15 18.37
C ASP A 123 9.91 17.69 18.22
N LEU A 124 9.73 17.20 16.99
CA LEU A 124 9.29 15.83 16.73
C LEU A 124 10.49 14.86 16.72
N LEU A 125 10.43 13.82 17.56
CA LEU A 125 11.54 12.88 17.75
C LEU A 125 11.91 12.15 16.46
N ASN A 126 10.92 11.54 15.78
CA ASN A 126 11.15 10.75 14.56
C ASN A 126 11.74 11.63 13.45
N MET A 127 11.19 12.84 13.28
CA MET A 127 11.70 13.85 12.35
C MET A 127 13.15 14.24 12.65
N ASN A 128 13.46 14.52 13.92
CA ASN A 128 14.81 14.91 14.33
C ASN A 128 15.80 13.78 14.15
N TYR A 129 15.38 12.55 14.43
CA TYR A 129 16.23 11.37 14.17
C TYR A 129 16.48 11.22 12.66
N CYS A 130 15.46 11.28 11.82
CA CYS A 130 15.61 11.21 10.36
C CYS A 130 16.54 12.33 9.83
N ASP A 131 16.37 13.57 10.31
CA ASP A 131 17.24 14.69 9.96
C ASP A 131 18.70 14.43 10.36
N SER A 132 18.96 13.81 11.52
CA SER A 132 20.32 13.49 12.01
C SER A 132 21.04 12.42 11.19
N ILE A 133 20.32 11.63 10.41
CA ILE A 133 20.84 10.59 9.52
C ILE A 133 20.61 10.92 8.03
N ASP A 134 20.30 12.17 7.74
CA ASP A 134 20.10 12.72 6.38
C ASP A 134 19.02 12.00 5.58
N LYS A 135 17.90 11.63 6.26
CA LYS A 135 16.74 10.98 5.65
C LYS A 135 15.58 11.95 5.45
N PRO A 136 15.05 12.06 4.23
CA PRO A 136 13.81 12.78 3.97
C PRO A 136 12.67 12.22 4.83
N TYR A 137 11.98 13.12 5.52
CA TYR A 137 10.86 12.80 6.40
C TYR A 137 9.79 13.86 6.31
N VAL A 138 8.55 13.42 6.26
CA VAL A 138 7.37 14.26 6.47
C VAL A 138 6.36 13.55 7.36
N LEU A 139 5.62 14.31 8.16
CA LEU A 139 4.45 13.86 8.87
C LEU A 139 3.23 14.52 8.24
N LEU A 140 2.26 13.70 7.84
CA LEU A 140 0.98 14.14 7.27
C LEU A 140 -0.10 14.05 8.34
N GLU A 141 -0.66 15.20 8.71
CA GLU A 141 -1.89 15.32 9.50
C GLU A 141 -3.10 15.29 8.56
N CYS A 142 -3.78 14.14 8.50
CA CYS A 142 -4.91 13.90 7.60
C CYS A 142 -6.24 14.44 8.16
N GLY A 143 -6.29 15.73 8.49
CA GLY A 143 -7.46 16.34 9.11
C GLY A 143 -7.45 16.25 10.63
N PHE A 144 -8.49 16.76 11.26
CA PHE A 144 -8.65 16.77 12.72
C PHE A 144 -9.62 15.69 13.16
N ILE A 145 -9.17 14.78 14.03
CA ILE A 145 -10.04 13.72 14.57
C ILE A 145 -11.20 14.30 15.41
N THR A 146 -11.04 15.51 15.95
CA THR A 146 -12.07 16.24 16.70
C THR A 146 -13.09 16.94 15.81
N ASN A 147 -12.85 17.03 14.49
CA ASN A 147 -13.77 17.64 13.53
C ASN A 147 -14.57 16.57 12.78
N TYR A 148 -15.90 16.63 12.84
CA TYR A 148 -16.79 15.64 12.23
C TYR A 148 -16.64 15.59 10.70
N HIS A 149 -16.50 16.76 10.04
CA HIS A 149 -16.32 16.82 8.59
C HIS A 149 -15.03 16.11 8.17
N ASP A 150 -13.90 16.43 8.83
CA ASP A 150 -12.61 15.83 8.50
C ASP A 150 -12.62 14.30 8.69
N VAL A 151 -13.21 13.81 9.79
CA VAL A 151 -13.35 12.37 10.02
C VAL A 151 -14.23 11.71 8.96
N SER A 152 -15.34 12.36 8.56
CA SER A 152 -16.20 11.86 7.50
C SER A 152 -15.47 11.79 6.15
N VAL A 153 -14.73 12.84 5.78
CA VAL A 153 -13.90 12.84 4.55
C VAL A 153 -12.84 11.76 4.62
N PHE A 154 -12.13 11.66 5.75
CA PHE A 154 -11.09 10.64 5.95
C PHE A 154 -11.63 9.22 5.73
N LYS A 155 -12.72 8.85 6.41
CA LYS A 155 -13.31 7.50 6.30
C LYS A 155 -13.80 7.15 4.90
N ASN A 156 -14.31 8.13 4.17
CA ASN A 156 -14.86 7.93 2.83
C ASN A 156 -13.83 8.10 1.70
N SER A 157 -12.60 8.54 2.01
CA SER A 157 -11.61 8.90 0.98
C SER A 157 -10.23 8.28 1.17
N GLN A 158 -10.07 7.23 1.99
CA GLN A 158 -8.75 6.63 2.27
C GLN A 158 -7.99 6.19 1.01
N GLU A 159 -8.68 5.59 0.03
CA GLU A 159 -8.06 5.24 -1.26
C GLU A 159 -7.63 6.48 -2.04
N LYS A 160 -8.45 7.54 -2.04
CA LYS A 160 -8.12 8.81 -2.72
C LYS A 160 -6.92 9.49 -2.06
N ILE A 161 -6.85 9.48 -0.72
CA ILE A 161 -5.71 9.99 0.05
C ILE A 161 -4.45 9.20 -0.29
N ALA A 162 -4.52 7.87 -0.34
CA ALA A 162 -3.41 7.02 -0.73
C ALA A 162 -2.94 7.32 -2.17
N GLN A 163 -3.86 7.53 -3.10
CA GLN A 163 -3.52 7.92 -4.48
C GLN A 163 -2.91 9.34 -4.54
N ALA A 164 -3.37 10.27 -3.73
CA ALA A 164 -2.77 11.61 -3.62
C ALA A 164 -1.31 11.55 -3.13
N ILE A 165 -1.04 10.66 -2.16
CA ILE A 165 0.34 10.36 -1.71
C ILE A 165 1.17 9.81 -2.87
N VAL A 166 0.69 8.80 -3.60
CA VAL A 166 1.38 8.23 -4.77
C VAL A 166 1.68 9.30 -5.82
N GLN A 167 0.70 10.13 -6.17
CA GLN A 167 0.88 11.21 -7.15
C GLN A 167 1.92 12.24 -6.70
N THR A 168 2.02 12.50 -5.39
CA THR A 168 3.08 13.36 -4.84
C THR A 168 4.45 12.76 -5.09
N PHE A 169 4.64 11.47 -4.80
CA PHE A 169 5.90 10.78 -5.08
C PHE A 169 6.22 10.73 -6.58
N LYS A 170 5.22 10.45 -7.43
CA LYS A 170 5.42 10.45 -8.90
C LYS A 170 5.92 11.79 -9.40
N VAL A 171 5.30 12.88 -8.96
CA VAL A 171 5.66 14.24 -9.41
C VAL A 171 7.02 14.67 -8.86
N CYS A 172 7.27 14.48 -7.57
CA CYS A 172 8.46 15.03 -6.91
C CYS A 172 9.73 14.19 -7.11
N TYR A 173 9.58 12.87 -7.33
CA TYR A 173 10.71 11.95 -7.53
C TYR A 173 10.72 11.30 -8.91
N ASN A 174 9.85 11.75 -9.83
CA ASN A 174 9.73 11.23 -11.19
C ASN A 174 9.58 9.68 -11.22
N LEU A 175 8.75 9.13 -10.31
CA LEU A 175 8.52 7.70 -10.24
C LEU A 175 7.50 7.29 -11.30
N GLY A 176 7.90 6.40 -12.21
CA GLY A 176 7.00 5.71 -13.14
C GLY A 176 6.26 4.54 -12.47
N GLU A 177 5.21 4.04 -13.13
CA GLU A 177 4.64 2.76 -12.73
C GLU A 177 5.72 1.68 -12.77
N LYS A 178 5.84 0.91 -11.70
CA LYS A 178 6.61 -0.33 -11.77
C LYS A 178 5.99 -1.16 -12.89
N LYS A 179 6.79 -1.58 -13.86
CA LYS A 179 6.35 -2.66 -14.74
C LYS A 179 5.88 -3.76 -13.80
N LYS A 180 4.59 -4.11 -13.86
CA LYS A 180 4.09 -5.30 -13.17
C LYS A 180 4.86 -6.47 -13.77
N ASN A 181 6.03 -6.79 -13.22
CA ASN A 181 6.52 -8.14 -13.21
C ASN A 181 5.59 -8.89 -12.24
N SER A 182 4.32 -8.97 -12.60
CA SER A 182 3.41 -9.86 -11.93
C SER A 182 3.90 -11.25 -12.26
N LYS A 183 4.68 -11.83 -11.33
CA LYS A 183 4.91 -13.26 -11.33
C LYS A 183 3.52 -13.87 -11.26
N LEU A 184 2.98 -14.15 -12.43
CA LEU A 184 1.70 -14.82 -12.53
C LEU A 184 1.94 -16.31 -12.30
N TYR A 185 1.08 -16.91 -11.54
CA TYR A 185 1.02 -18.35 -11.31
C TYR A 185 -0.04 -18.95 -12.24
N PRO A 186 0.34 -19.36 -13.47
CA PRO A 186 -0.61 -19.96 -14.39
C PRO A 186 -0.99 -21.35 -13.96
N VAL A 187 -2.29 -21.66 -14.05
CA VAL A 187 -2.81 -23.00 -13.82
C VAL A 187 -2.92 -23.71 -15.17
N GLN A 188 -2.03 -24.65 -15.42
CA GLN A 188 -1.98 -25.43 -16.65
C GLN A 188 -2.65 -26.80 -16.45
N VAL A 189 -3.45 -27.23 -17.43
CA VAL A 189 -4.21 -28.49 -17.39
C VAL A 189 -3.80 -29.46 -18.48
N GLY A 190 -2.94 -29.07 -19.39
CA GLY A 190 -2.41 -29.96 -20.41
C GLY A 190 -1.43 -29.26 -21.35
N ALA A 191 -0.64 -30.08 -22.06
CA ALA A 191 0.24 -29.62 -23.14
C ALA A 191 0.22 -30.68 -24.29
N PHE A 192 0.05 -30.22 -25.50
CA PHE A 192 -0.17 -31.11 -26.65
C PHE A 192 0.65 -30.64 -27.84
N ALA A 193 1.28 -31.59 -28.56
CA ALA A 193 1.99 -31.30 -29.79
C ALA A 193 1.04 -30.92 -30.95
N ARG A 194 -0.22 -31.38 -30.88
CA ARG A 194 -1.27 -31.11 -31.91
C ARG A 194 -2.35 -30.21 -31.27
N LYS A 195 -2.74 -29.17 -32.00
CA LYS A 195 -3.73 -28.19 -31.55
C LYS A 195 -5.10 -28.80 -31.31
N GLU A 196 -5.47 -29.78 -32.13
CA GLU A 196 -6.77 -30.48 -32.05
C GLU A 196 -6.97 -31.14 -30.69
N ASN A 197 -5.91 -31.72 -30.09
CA ASN A 197 -5.97 -32.34 -28.76
C ASN A 197 -6.14 -31.29 -27.65
N ALA A 198 -5.47 -30.15 -27.80
CA ALA A 198 -5.65 -29.00 -26.86
C ALA A 198 -7.09 -28.47 -26.94
N GLU A 199 -7.65 -28.30 -28.13
CA GLU A 199 -9.03 -27.85 -28.34
C GLU A 199 -10.05 -28.86 -27.76
N LYS A 200 -9.81 -30.16 -27.88
CA LYS A 200 -10.66 -31.19 -27.27
C LYS A 200 -10.71 -31.05 -25.72
N LEU A 201 -9.53 -30.94 -25.10
CA LEU A 201 -9.45 -30.75 -23.63
C LEU A 201 -10.10 -29.44 -23.22
N LYS A 202 -9.84 -28.35 -23.93
CA LYS A 202 -10.46 -27.04 -23.68
C LYS A 202 -11.98 -27.12 -23.64
N LYS A 203 -12.61 -27.79 -24.64
CA LYS A 203 -14.06 -27.97 -24.68
C LYS A 203 -14.59 -28.74 -23.46
N GLN A 204 -13.88 -29.78 -23.01
CA GLN A 204 -14.26 -30.56 -21.84
C GLN A 204 -14.22 -29.74 -20.54
N ILE A 205 -13.20 -28.90 -20.39
CA ILE A 205 -13.02 -28.03 -19.22
C ILE A 205 -14.08 -26.95 -19.19
N ILE A 206 -14.37 -26.31 -20.34
CA ILE A 206 -15.44 -25.30 -20.45
C ILE A 206 -16.80 -25.90 -20.12
N ALA A 207 -17.08 -27.13 -20.55
CA ALA A 207 -18.31 -27.84 -20.25
C ALA A 207 -18.49 -28.11 -18.73
N LYS A 208 -17.42 -28.08 -17.94
CA LYS A 208 -17.43 -28.19 -16.48
C LYS A 208 -17.47 -26.81 -15.77
N GLY A 209 -17.63 -25.72 -16.53
CA GLY A 209 -17.78 -24.37 -15.97
C GLY A 209 -16.46 -23.62 -15.71
N PHE A 210 -15.31 -24.12 -16.19
CA PHE A 210 -14.03 -23.44 -16.04
C PHE A 210 -13.65 -22.72 -17.31
N ASN A 211 -13.23 -21.46 -17.19
CA ASN A 211 -12.67 -20.71 -18.31
C ASN A 211 -11.22 -21.15 -18.58
N CYS A 212 -10.91 -21.43 -19.83
CA CYS A 212 -9.55 -21.75 -20.25
C CYS A 212 -9.27 -21.29 -21.68
N PHE A 213 -7.99 -21.13 -21.99
CA PHE A 213 -7.51 -20.77 -23.33
C PHE A 213 -6.31 -21.66 -23.70
N ILE A 214 -5.97 -21.63 -24.98
CA ILE A 214 -4.79 -22.31 -25.49
C ILE A 214 -3.75 -21.25 -25.79
N THR A 215 -2.52 -21.44 -25.28
CA THR A 215 -1.39 -20.56 -25.61
C THR A 215 -0.91 -20.82 -27.02
N ASP A 216 -0.21 -19.86 -27.62
CA ASP A 216 0.54 -20.09 -28.85
C ASP A 216 1.54 -21.24 -28.67
N LYS A 217 1.93 -21.85 -29.79
CA LYS A 217 2.84 -22.98 -29.75
C LYS A 217 4.23 -22.54 -29.27
N GLU A 218 4.64 -23.05 -28.13
CA GLU A 218 5.94 -22.78 -27.51
C GLU A 218 6.60 -24.12 -27.19
N ASP A 219 7.90 -24.27 -27.47
CA ASP A 219 8.66 -25.49 -27.28
C ASP A 219 7.99 -26.74 -27.93
N GLY A 220 7.29 -26.53 -29.03
CA GLY A 220 6.59 -27.62 -29.78
C GLY A 220 5.21 -27.96 -29.20
N PHE A 221 4.71 -27.30 -28.14
CA PHE A 221 3.45 -27.64 -27.48
C PHE A 221 2.45 -26.50 -27.46
N TYR A 222 1.18 -26.83 -27.64
CA TYR A 222 0.01 -26.02 -27.30
C TYR A 222 -0.39 -26.34 -25.88
N ARG A 223 -0.40 -25.33 -24.98
CA ARG A 223 -0.77 -25.51 -23.57
C ARG A 223 -2.19 -25.04 -23.32
N VAL A 224 -2.97 -25.84 -22.60
CA VAL A 224 -4.30 -25.44 -22.14
C VAL A 224 -4.13 -24.86 -20.73
N GLN A 225 -4.52 -23.62 -20.56
CA GLN A 225 -4.32 -22.84 -19.35
C GLN A 225 -5.65 -22.30 -18.82
N CYS A 226 -5.93 -22.54 -17.54
CA CYS A 226 -7.16 -22.12 -16.85
C CYS A 226 -6.87 -20.97 -15.89
N GLY A 227 -6.52 -19.81 -16.43
CA GLY A 227 -6.21 -18.62 -15.65
C GLY A 227 -4.74 -18.50 -15.24
N ALA A 228 -4.41 -17.32 -14.75
CA ALA A 228 -3.12 -16.96 -14.16
C ALA A 228 -3.39 -16.00 -13.01
N PHE A 229 -2.75 -16.21 -11.86
CA PHE A 229 -3.06 -15.54 -10.60
C PHE A 229 -1.84 -14.81 -10.07
N GLU A 230 -2.03 -13.63 -9.49
CA GLU A 230 -0.96 -12.89 -8.81
C GLU A 230 -0.57 -13.54 -7.46
N SER A 231 -1.47 -14.32 -6.86
CA SER A 231 -1.24 -15.06 -5.61
C SER A 231 -1.10 -16.56 -5.89
N GLU A 232 -0.02 -17.16 -5.41
CA GLU A 232 0.22 -18.59 -5.50
C GLU A 232 -0.87 -19.39 -4.77
N SER A 233 -1.34 -18.92 -3.62
CA SER A 233 -2.42 -19.57 -2.87
C SER A 233 -3.73 -19.58 -3.65
N ASN A 234 -4.06 -18.50 -4.38
CA ASN A 234 -5.23 -18.46 -5.24
C ASN A 234 -5.10 -19.41 -6.43
N ALA A 235 -3.91 -19.49 -7.04
CA ALA A 235 -3.63 -20.45 -8.10
C ALA A 235 -3.78 -21.90 -7.63
N ILE A 236 -3.25 -22.22 -6.43
CA ILE A 236 -3.37 -23.54 -5.81
C ILE A 236 -4.84 -23.88 -5.52
N ASN A 237 -5.61 -22.94 -4.96
CA ASN A 237 -7.03 -23.14 -4.69
C ASN A 237 -7.82 -23.42 -5.96
N TYR A 238 -7.56 -22.65 -7.03
CA TYR A 238 -8.22 -22.83 -8.32
C TYR A 238 -7.81 -24.15 -8.98
N ARG A 239 -6.52 -24.53 -8.96
CA ARG A 239 -6.04 -25.83 -9.38
C ARG A 239 -6.80 -26.97 -8.68
N ASN A 240 -6.98 -26.88 -7.36
CA ASN A 240 -7.68 -27.91 -6.58
C ASN A 240 -9.14 -28.05 -6.98
N GLN A 241 -9.81 -26.97 -7.40
CA GLN A 241 -11.18 -27.02 -7.96
C GLN A 241 -11.21 -27.79 -9.28
N ILE A 242 -10.23 -27.55 -10.15
CA ILE A 242 -10.11 -28.24 -11.45
C ILE A 242 -9.82 -29.74 -11.25
N ILE A 243 -8.95 -30.10 -10.29
CA ILE A 243 -8.67 -31.50 -9.94
C ILE A 243 -9.93 -32.19 -9.41
N LYS A 244 -10.71 -31.55 -8.54
CA LYS A 244 -12.00 -32.06 -8.07
C LYS A 244 -13.03 -32.27 -9.19
N ALA A 245 -12.92 -31.51 -10.27
CA ALA A 245 -13.77 -31.69 -11.46
C ALA A 245 -13.30 -32.81 -12.40
N GLY A 246 -12.22 -33.52 -12.05
CA GLY A 246 -11.72 -34.70 -12.76
C GLY A 246 -10.66 -34.43 -13.81
N PHE A 247 -9.95 -33.29 -13.75
CA PHE A 247 -8.84 -32.97 -14.64
C PHE A 247 -7.51 -32.88 -13.91
N ASP A 248 -6.44 -33.31 -14.52
CA ASP A 248 -5.10 -33.03 -14.03
C ASP A 248 -4.79 -31.55 -14.21
N ALA A 249 -4.25 -30.93 -13.17
CA ALA A 249 -3.85 -29.52 -13.19
C ALA A 249 -2.64 -29.26 -12.30
N PHE A 250 -1.79 -28.33 -12.70
CA PHE A 250 -0.65 -27.88 -11.90
C PHE A 250 -0.46 -26.37 -12.02
N VAL A 251 0.12 -25.77 -10.99
CA VAL A 251 0.57 -24.37 -11.01
C VAL A 251 1.98 -24.39 -11.59
N LYS A 252 2.20 -23.67 -12.71
CA LYS A 252 3.53 -23.57 -13.31
C LYS A 252 4.38 -22.66 -12.39
N GLY A 253 5.41 -23.24 -11.76
CA GLY A 253 6.46 -22.50 -11.05
C GLY A 253 7.43 -21.84 -12.04
N PHE A 254 8.06 -20.79 -11.59
CA PHE A 254 9.20 -20.19 -12.31
C PHE A 254 10.49 -20.78 -11.81
#